data_a2d9c317a0a2e2a78dd8af79a5b95f5f
#
_entry.id   a2d9c317a0a2e2a78dd8af79a5b95f5f
#
_cell.length_a   1.000
_cell.length_b   1.000
_cell.length_c   1.000
_cell.angle_alpha   90.00
_cell.angle_beta   90.00
_cell.angle_gamma   90.00
#
_symmetry.space_group_name_H-M   'P 1'
#
loop_
_entity.id
_entity.type
_entity.pdbx_description
1 polymer ?
#
loop_
_entity_poly.entity_id
_entity_poly.type
_entity_poly.pdbx_seq_one_letter_code
_entity_poly.pdbx_strand_id
1 'polypeptide(L)'
;MARRRRFLSNQGVYHVYNRAEQGAAIFASDGAKRLFVEALFRVVELCGWELFAFAVMSNHFHLLLSTPRGNLDVGMHVLQSDFANKHKAFRGSIGHVFQSRYRADHCASGPLAAARMDYVHLNPVRAGLVSMQQLCQYPWTSYQSLRHPGSRGRLAIGAGLELLHGICDTPAGWDAYELRLRSVLTTDQRSLTETELFESFVARRRGALSEAKGADLRVNRSRAELVADEMARWEEILTEVLKAEGVTREALVGRPPSDAVKVGVAIKVRQRCPAYSSWLTERLRMGSPDYARQLMARFKGSGRSIGGV
;
A
#
# COMPACT_ATOMS: atom_id res chain seq x y z
N MET A 1 18.64 -17.13 -11.60
CA MET A 1 17.44 -17.88 -11.16
C MET A 1 16.18 -17.15 -11.63
N ALA A 2 15.26 -17.84 -12.30
CA ALA A 2 13.99 -17.26 -12.75
C ALA A 2 13.16 -16.84 -11.53
N ARG A 3 12.70 -15.58 -11.51
CA ARG A 3 11.88 -15.03 -10.43
C ARG A 3 10.51 -15.72 -10.43
N ARG A 4 10.10 -16.33 -9.30
CA ARG A 4 8.77 -16.93 -9.14
C ARG A 4 7.69 -15.90 -9.47
N ARG A 5 6.74 -16.29 -10.32
CA ARG A 5 5.53 -15.51 -10.63
C ARG A 5 4.70 -15.39 -9.34
N ARG A 6 4.17 -14.19 -9.07
CA ARG A 6 3.15 -14.01 -8.05
C ARG A 6 1.80 -14.36 -8.65
N PHE A 7 1.04 -15.16 -7.92
CA PHE A 7 -0.38 -15.35 -8.22
C PHE A 7 -1.14 -14.29 -7.44
N LEU A 8 -1.81 -13.40 -8.15
CA LEU A 8 -2.69 -12.40 -7.57
C LEU A 8 -4.12 -12.80 -7.92
N SER A 9 -4.98 -12.87 -6.92
CA SER A 9 -6.42 -13.13 -7.10
C SER A 9 -7.15 -11.79 -7.17
N ASN A 10 -8.17 -11.69 -8.00
CA ASN A 10 -9.17 -10.64 -7.86
C ASN A 10 -9.90 -10.89 -6.53
N GLN A 11 -10.06 -9.89 -5.70
CA GLN A 11 -10.75 -9.98 -4.40
C GLN A 11 -10.01 -10.77 -3.29
N GLY A 12 -8.69 -10.96 -3.41
CA GLY A 12 -7.92 -11.62 -2.36
C GLY A 12 -7.59 -10.70 -1.19
N VAL A 13 -7.60 -11.26 0.03
CA VAL A 13 -6.99 -10.64 1.21
C VAL A 13 -5.52 -10.99 1.26
N TYR A 14 -4.67 -9.99 1.44
CA TYR A 14 -3.22 -10.15 1.42
C TYR A 14 -2.58 -9.56 2.67
N HIS A 15 -1.66 -10.33 3.26
CA HIS A 15 -0.66 -9.78 4.17
C HIS A 15 0.54 -9.34 3.35
N VAL A 16 0.77 -8.02 3.30
CA VAL A 16 1.82 -7.39 2.48
C VAL A 16 2.86 -6.78 3.41
N TYR A 17 4.14 -7.02 3.09
CA TYR A 17 5.23 -6.48 3.89
C TYR A 17 6.50 -6.27 3.06
N ASN A 18 7.37 -5.37 3.52
CA ASN A 18 8.70 -5.17 2.99
C ASN A 18 9.64 -4.60 4.05
N ARG A 19 10.93 -4.85 3.86
CA ARG A 19 11.98 -4.41 4.76
C ARG A 19 12.98 -3.50 4.03
N ALA A 20 13.57 -2.60 4.78
CA ALA A 20 14.64 -1.73 4.31
C ALA A 20 15.88 -2.51 3.85
N GLU A 21 16.62 -1.92 2.92
CA GLU A 21 17.91 -2.43 2.49
C GLU A 21 18.86 -2.58 3.70
N GLN A 22 19.51 -3.74 3.81
CA GLN A 22 20.45 -4.07 4.90
C GLN A 22 19.91 -3.80 6.32
N GLY A 23 18.57 -3.81 6.51
CA GLY A 23 17.98 -3.54 7.81
C GLY A 23 18.02 -2.07 8.24
N ALA A 24 18.38 -1.15 7.34
CA ALA A 24 18.45 0.28 7.63
C ALA A 24 17.16 0.82 8.24
N ALA A 25 17.26 1.70 9.23
CA ALA A 25 16.12 2.30 9.91
C ALA A 25 15.47 3.42 9.07
N ILE A 26 14.92 3.08 7.91
CA ILE A 26 14.30 4.03 6.97
C ILE A 26 13.09 4.74 7.56
N PHE A 27 12.47 4.16 8.58
CA PHE A 27 11.34 4.68 9.33
C PHE A 27 11.73 5.10 10.76
N ALA A 28 13.00 5.46 11.02
CA ALA A 28 13.45 5.86 12.35
C ALA A 28 12.75 7.13 12.84
N SER A 29 12.52 8.09 11.97
CA SER A 29 11.86 9.36 12.34
C SER A 29 10.36 9.32 12.07
N ASP A 30 9.60 10.05 12.88
CA ASP A 30 8.17 10.25 12.67
C ASP A 30 7.84 10.91 11.33
N GLY A 31 8.73 11.80 10.85
CA GLY A 31 8.60 12.37 9.52
C GLY A 31 8.63 11.32 8.40
N ALA A 32 9.54 10.35 8.48
CA ALA A 32 9.62 9.27 7.49
C ALA A 32 8.39 8.33 7.56
N LYS A 33 7.94 7.98 8.77
CA LYS A 33 6.72 7.18 8.95
C LYS A 33 5.49 7.91 8.43
N ARG A 34 5.38 9.22 8.68
CA ARG A 34 4.28 10.05 8.15
C ARG A 34 4.27 10.06 6.63
N LEU A 35 5.42 10.27 5.98
CA LEU A 35 5.52 10.21 4.51
C LEU A 35 5.03 8.88 3.94
N PHE A 36 5.32 7.77 4.63
CA PHE A 36 4.86 6.44 4.21
C PHE A 36 3.36 6.27 4.39
N VAL A 37 2.80 6.64 5.55
CA VAL A 37 1.37 6.51 5.85
C VAL A 37 0.53 7.40 4.93
N GLU A 38 0.97 8.63 4.63
CA GLU A 38 0.31 9.50 3.65
C GLU A 38 0.32 8.89 2.24
N ALA A 39 1.46 8.32 1.82
CA ALA A 39 1.54 7.62 0.54
C ALA A 39 0.65 6.36 0.52
N LEU A 40 0.58 5.62 1.62
CA LEU A 40 -0.28 4.44 1.78
C LEU A 40 -1.76 4.83 1.62
N PHE A 41 -2.24 5.81 2.36
CA PHE A 41 -3.66 6.22 2.30
C PHE A 41 -4.04 6.75 0.92
N ARG A 42 -3.13 7.47 0.27
CA ARG A 42 -3.33 7.88 -1.12
C ARG A 42 -3.48 6.70 -2.06
N VAL A 43 -2.64 5.68 -1.93
CA VAL A 43 -2.70 4.49 -2.80
C VAL A 43 -3.94 3.66 -2.50
N VAL A 44 -4.32 3.51 -1.23
CA VAL A 44 -5.58 2.86 -0.82
C VAL A 44 -6.76 3.47 -1.57
N GLU A 45 -6.83 4.80 -1.61
CA GLU A 45 -7.89 5.51 -2.34
C GLU A 45 -7.83 5.27 -3.85
N LEU A 46 -6.67 5.52 -4.46
CA LEU A 46 -6.48 5.43 -5.91
C LEU A 46 -6.72 4.01 -6.44
N CYS A 47 -6.30 3.00 -5.67
CA CYS A 47 -6.46 1.60 -6.03
C CYS A 47 -7.79 0.99 -5.59
N GLY A 48 -8.56 1.69 -4.73
CA GLY A 48 -9.79 1.17 -4.14
C GLY A 48 -9.52 -0.06 -3.27
N TRP A 49 -8.42 -0.04 -2.50
CA TRP A 49 -8.12 -1.10 -1.55
C TRP A 49 -8.93 -0.95 -0.28
N GLU A 50 -9.23 -2.07 0.36
CA GLU A 50 -9.75 -2.10 1.72
C GLU A 50 -8.60 -2.41 2.67
N LEU A 51 -8.13 -1.42 3.40
CA LEU A 51 -7.02 -1.55 4.33
C LEU A 51 -7.56 -1.90 5.72
N PHE A 52 -7.44 -3.17 6.11
CA PHE A 52 -7.94 -3.67 7.39
C PHE A 52 -6.99 -3.39 8.54
N ALA A 53 -5.67 -3.55 8.32
CA ALA A 53 -4.67 -3.27 9.34
C ALA A 53 -3.35 -2.81 8.70
N PHE A 54 -2.61 -1.96 9.44
CA PHE A 54 -1.22 -1.66 9.14
C PHE A 54 -0.38 -1.45 10.40
N ALA A 55 0.92 -1.67 10.30
CA ALA A 55 1.93 -1.25 11.26
C ALA A 55 3.21 -0.84 10.53
N VAL A 56 3.78 0.31 10.92
CA VAL A 56 5.06 0.81 10.41
C VAL A 56 6.07 0.77 11.54
N MET A 57 7.09 -0.08 11.38
CA MET A 57 8.17 -0.28 12.32
C MET A 57 9.36 0.64 11.99
N SER A 58 10.51 0.48 12.64
CA SER A 58 11.70 1.28 12.35
C SER A 58 12.34 0.98 10.98
N ASN A 59 12.26 -0.26 10.51
CA ASN A 59 12.93 -0.73 9.28
C ASN A 59 12.05 -1.57 8.34
N HIS A 60 10.79 -1.78 8.66
CA HIS A 60 9.84 -2.52 7.83
C HIS A 60 8.40 -2.08 8.10
N PHE A 61 7.48 -2.55 7.27
CA PHE A 61 6.05 -2.33 7.45
C PHE A 61 5.26 -3.61 7.17
N HIS A 62 4.08 -3.68 7.76
CA HIS A 62 3.07 -4.72 7.50
C HIS A 62 1.74 -4.06 7.14
N LEU A 63 1.04 -4.64 6.16
CA LEU A 63 -0.30 -4.26 5.74
C LEU A 63 -1.15 -5.51 5.65
N LEU A 64 -2.40 -5.44 6.09
CA LEU A 64 -3.43 -6.42 5.76
C LEU A 64 -4.52 -5.70 4.97
N LEU A 65 -4.74 -6.12 3.75
CA LEU A 65 -5.66 -5.44 2.85
C LEU A 65 -6.34 -6.38 1.86
N SER A 66 -7.50 -5.98 1.37
CA SER A 66 -8.16 -6.58 0.22
C SER A 66 -7.94 -5.74 -1.02
N THR A 67 -7.91 -6.40 -2.17
CA THR A 67 -7.75 -5.75 -3.49
C THR A 67 -8.90 -6.11 -4.40
N PRO A 68 -10.08 -5.47 -4.28
CA PRO A 68 -11.27 -5.82 -5.07
C PRO A 68 -11.03 -5.79 -6.59
N ARG A 69 -10.09 -4.98 -7.05
CA ARG A 69 -9.71 -4.86 -8.47
C ARG A 69 -8.50 -5.71 -8.88
N GLY A 70 -7.91 -6.49 -7.97
CA GLY A 70 -6.73 -7.31 -8.26
C GLY A 70 -5.45 -6.52 -8.57
N ASN A 71 -5.39 -5.24 -8.25
CA ASN A 71 -4.35 -4.29 -8.63
C ASN A 71 -3.21 -4.12 -7.59
N LEU A 72 -2.93 -5.15 -6.80
CA LEU A 72 -1.90 -5.11 -5.75
C LEU A 72 -0.54 -4.68 -6.28
N ASP A 73 -0.10 -5.25 -7.41
CA ASP A 73 1.21 -4.93 -7.99
C ASP A 73 1.32 -3.46 -8.42
N VAL A 74 0.24 -2.91 -8.96
CA VAL A 74 0.17 -1.50 -9.39
C VAL A 74 0.28 -0.58 -8.18
N GLY A 75 -0.56 -0.79 -7.17
CA GLY A 75 -0.58 0.04 -5.98
C GLY A 75 0.73 -0.04 -5.18
N MET A 76 1.28 -1.24 -5.01
CA MET A 76 2.55 -1.42 -4.31
C MET A 76 3.73 -0.80 -5.06
N HIS A 77 3.72 -0.82 -6.39
CA HIS A 77 4.73 -0.12 -7.18
C HIS A 77 4.66 1.40 -6.92
N VAL A 78 3.46 1.98 -6.94
CA VAL A 78 3.26 3.41 -6.68
C VAL A 78 3.66 3.77 -5.25
N LEU A 79 3.19 3.01 -4.25
CA LEU A 79 3.50 3.23 -2.84
C LEU A 79 5.01 3.26 -2.59
N GLN A 80 5.71 2.22 -3.02
CA GLN A 80 7.14 2.09 -2.76
C GLN A 80 7.96 3.13 -3.53
N SER A 81 7.57 3.44 -4.77
CA SER A 81 8.25 4.45 -5.59
C SER A 81 8.04 5.87 -5.04
N ASP A 82 6.80 6.23 -4.68
CA ASP A 82 6.50 7.55 -4.11
C ASP A 82 7.21 7.74 -2.76
N PHE A 83 7.18 6.73 -1.90
CA PHE A 83 7.91 6.78 -0.62
C PHE A 83 9.41 6.88 -0.84
N ALA A 84 10.01 6.01 -1.68
CA ALA A 84 11.44 6.03 -1.93
C ALA A 84 11.94 7.38 -2.45
N ASN A 85 11.19 7.99 -3.38
CA ASN A 85 11.54 9.30 -3.92
C ASN A 85 11.48 10.41 -2.85
N LYS A 86 10.42 10.45 -2.05
CA LYS A 86 10.26 11.42 -0.96
C LYS A 86 11.29 11.21 0.14
N HIS A 87 11.55 9.95 0.53
CA HIS A 87 12.52 9.61 1.56
C HIS A 87 13.94 10.00 1.14
N LYS A 88 14.33 9.76 -0.13
CA LYS A 88 15.63 10.18 -0.66
C LYS A 88 15.78 11.69 -0.64
N ALA A 89 14.76 12.44 -1.07
CA ALA A 89 14.76 13.90 -1.01
C ALA A 89 14.85 14.41 0.45
N PHE A 90 14.15 13.76 1.37
CA PHE A 90 14.17 14.11 2.80
C PHE A 90 15.52 13.81 3.48
N ARG A 91 16.21 12.72 3.10
CA ARG A 91 17.46 12.28 3.72
C ARG A 91 18.70 12.70 2.95
N GLY A 92 18.59 13.21 1.71
CA GLY A 92 19.73 13.44 0.84
C GLY A 92 20.48 12.16 0.45
N SER A 93 19.83 10.98 0.50
CA SER A 93 20.47 9.69 0.32
C SER A 93 20.37 9.17 -1.11
N ILE A 94 21.37 8.37 -1.54
CA ILE A 94 21.42 7.71 -2.84
C ILE A 94 21.32 6.19 -2.60
N GLY A 95 20.73 5.43 -3.54
CA GLY A 95 20.67 3.96 -3.45
C GLY A 95 19.25 3.41 -3.29
N HIS A 96 19.15 2.10 -3.01
CA HIS A 96 17.88 1.43 -2.78
C HIS A 96 17.36 1.68 -1.36
N VAL A 97 16.06 1.95 -1.22
CA VAL A 97 15.40 2.15 0.07
C VAL A 97 14.92 0.81 0.63
N PHE A 98 14.41 -0.05 -0.22
CA PHE A 98 13.93 -1.38 0.14
C PHE A 98 14.87 -2.46 -0.40
N GLN A 99 15.08 -3.50 0.40
CA GLN A 99 15.98 -4.63 0.09
C GLN A 99 15.59 -5.39 -1.18
N SER A 100 14.28 -5.47 -1.43
CA SER A 100 13.73 -6.21 -2.56
C SER A 100 12.33 -5.70 -2.91
N ARG A 101 11.69 -6.37 -3.87
CA ARG A 101 10.25 -6.20 -4.06
C ARG A 101 9.49 -6.65 -2.80
N TYR A 102 8.38 -5.98 -2.48
CA TYR A 102 7.50 -6.36 -1.38
C TYR A 102 7.14 -7.85 -1.45
N ARG A 103 6.82 -8.44 -0.32
CA ARG A 103 6.22 -9.76 -0.20
C ARG A 103 4.71 -9.61 0.01
N ALA A 104 3.95 -10.57 -0.51
CA ALA A 104 2.50 -10.62 -0.36
C ALA A 104 2.10 -12.07 -0.15
N ASP A 105 1.45 -12.35 0.95
CA ASP A 105 0.94 -13.65 1.32
C ASP A 105 -0.58 -13.61 1.21
N HIS A 106 -1.13 -14.39 0.27
CA HIS A 106 -2.57 -14.53 0.13
C HIS A 106 -3.14 -15.26 1.34
N CYS A 107 -4.13 -14.66 1.99
CA CYS A 107 -4.86 -15.25 3.11
C CYS A 107 -6.02 -16.07 2.54
N ALA A 108 -5.81 -17.36 2.35
CA ALA A 108 -6.77 -18.26 1.67
C ALA A 108 -8.03 -18.54 2.51
N SER A 109 -8.07 -18.16 3.78
CA SER A 109 -9.24 -18.34 4.66
C SER A 109 -9.42 -17.19 5.63
N GLY A 110 -10.66 -16.99 6.09
CA GLY A 110 -10.99 -15.99 7.12
C GLY A 110 -10.16 -16.14 8.39
N PRO A 111 -10.03 -17.33 9.00
CA PRO A 111 -9.19 -17.54 10.18
C PRO A 111 -7.72 -17.16 9.98
N LEU A 112 -7.15 -17.41 8.78
CA LEU A 112 -5.78 -17.00 8.48
C LEU A 112 -5.68 -15.47 8.36
N ALA A 113 -6.64 -14.83 7.72
CA ALA A 113 -6.68 -13.37 7.61
C ALA A 113 -6.86 -12.71 9.00
N ALA A 114 -7.72 -13.28 9.86
CA ALA A 114 -7.89 -12.85 11.24
C ALA A 114 -6.59 -12.93 12.05
N ALA A 115 -5.91 -14.06 12.00
CA ALA A 115 -4.60 -14.22 12.66
C ALA A 115 -3.55 -13.24 12.11
N ARG A 116 -3.64 -12.86 10.83
CA ARG A 116 -2.77 -11.83 10.24
C ARG A 116 -3.11 -10.42 10.73
N MET A 117 -4.38 -10.11 10.96
CA MET A 117 -4.79 -8.85 11.55
C MET A 117 -4.22 -8.71 12.96
N ASP A 118 -4.38 -9.76 13.79
CA ASP A 118 -3.79 -9.81 15.13
C ASP A 118 -2.26 -9.61 15.08
N TYR A 119 -1.59 -10.34 14.18
CA TYR A 119 -0.15 -10.23 13.99
C TYR A 119 0.28 -8.81 13.62
N VAL A 120 -0.39 -8.15 12.66
CA VAL A 120 -0.06 -6.80 12.24
C VAL A 120 -0.21 -5.80 13.38
N HIS A 121 -1.31 -5.87 14.14
CA HIS A 121 -1.54 -4.97 15.26
C HIS A 121 -0.58 -5.21 16.44
N LEU A 122 -0.16 -6.46 16.67
CA LEU A 122 0.77 -6.80 17.76
C LEU A 122 2.24 -6.57 17.41
N ASN A 123 2.58 -6.28 16.16
CA ASN A 123 3.98 -6.07 15.76
C ASN A 123 4.73 -5.04 16.63
N PRO A 124 4.19 -3.84 16.93
CA PRO A 124 4.87 -2.87 17.76
C PRO A 124 5.15 -3.38 19.19
N VAL A 125 4.25 -4.20 19.74
CA VAL A 125 4.42 -4.79 21.08
C VAL A 125 5.47 -5.91 21.06
N ARG A 126 5.43 -6.79 20.06
CA ARG A 126 6.41 -7.87 19.88
C ARG A 126 7.83 -7.36 19.62
N ALA A 127 7.96 -6.21 18.96
CA ALA A 127 9.23 -5.55 18.73
C ALA A 127 9.72 -4.72 19.94
N GLY A 128 8.98 -4.72 21.05
CA GLY A 128 9.33 -3.97 22.26
C GLY A 128 9.27 -2.45 22.10
N LEU A 129 8.62 -1.94 21.03
CA LEU A 129 8.50 -0.49 20.82
C LEU A 129 7.51 0.15 21.79
N VAL A 130 6.47 -0.58 22.15
CA VAL A 130 5.44 -0.17 23.10
C VAL A 130 4.93 -1.38 23.87
N SER A 131 4.38 -1.16 25.07
CA SER A 131 3.61 -2.19 25.79
C SER A 131 2.20 -2.33 25.18
N MET A 132 1.50 -3.43 25.52
CA MET A 132 0.11 -3.61 25.10
C MET A 132 -0.80 -2.47 25.59
N GLN A 133 -0.55 -1.93 26.79
CA GLN A 133 -1.28 -0.79 27.34
C GLN A 133 -1.06 0.51 26.53
N GLN A 134 0.12 0.64 25.95
CA GLN A 134 0.52 1.82 25.15
C GLN A 134 0.22 1.68 23.67
N LEU A 135 -0.23 0.50 23.20
CA LEU A 135 -0.45 0.23 21.79
C LEU A 135 -1.45 1.20 21.14
N CYS A 136 -2.49 1.60 21.87
CA CYS A 136 -3.46 2.58 21.37
C CYS A 136 -2.87 4.01 21.21
N GLN A 137 -1.72 4.27 21.80
CA GLN A 137 -1.00 5.55 21.69
C GLN A 137 0.08 5.51 20.59
N TYR A 138 0.38 4.33 20.02
CA TYR A 138 1.38 4.21 18.96
C TYR A 138 0.80 4.70 17.62
N PRO A 139 1.25 5.86 17.09
CA PRO A 139 0.55 6.52 15.98
C PRO A 139 0.78 5.83 14.63
N TRP A 140 1.70 4.86 14.56
CA TRP A 140 2.11 4.20 13.32
C TRP A 140 1.50 2.81 13.15
N THR A 141 0.34 2.59 13.77
CA THR A 141 -0.49 1.39 13.60
C THR A 141 -1.96 1.77 13.44
N SER A 142 -2.69 1.00 12.64
CA SER A 142 -4.14 1.17 12.51
C SER A 142 -4.89 0.89 13.82
N TYR A 143 -4.30 0.14 14.75
CA TYR A 143 -4.91 -0.15 16.05
C TYR A 143 -5.28 1.13 16.83
N GLN A 144 -4.45 2.19 16.74
CA GLN A 144 -4.74 3.49 17.34
C GLN A 144 -6.13 4.03 16.93
N SER A 145 -6.51 3.81 15.66
CA SER A 145 -7.78 4.32 15.13
C SER A 145 -8.99 3.46 15.49
N LEU A 146 -8.79 2.33 16.18
CA LEU A 146 -9.86 1.39 16.52
C LEU A 146 -10.96 2.08 17.34
N ARG A 147 -10.56 2.80 18.39
CA ARG A 147 -11.47 3.49 19.32
C ARG A 147 -11.87 4.90 18.86
N HIS A 148 -11.44 5.32 17.66
CA HIS A 148 -11.70 6.64 17.10
C HIS A 148 -12.29 6.55 15.69
N PRO A 149 -13.55 6.11 15.51
CA PRO A 149 -14.16 5.91 14.19
C PRO A 149 -14.06 7.12 13.28
N GLY A 150 -14.21 8.33 13.82
CA GLY A 150 -14.11 9.59 13.06
C GLY A 150 -12.70 9.89 12.52
N SER A 151 -11.65 9.25 13.06
CA SER A 151 -10.25 9.44 12.62
C SER A 151 -9.74 8.35 11.67
N ARG A 152 -10.57 7.34 11.37
CA ARG A 152 -10.16 6.18 10.54
C ARG A 152 -9.88 6.55 9.10
N GLY A 153 -10.50 7.58 8.59
CA GLY A 153 -10.31 8.04 7.22
C GLY A 153 -10.58 6.93 6.21
N ARG A 154 -9.51 6.39 5.61
CA ARG A 154 -9.57 5.34 4.59
C ARG A 154 -9.34 3.93 5.13
N LEU A 155 -9.34 3.76 6.45
CA LEU A 155 -9.18 2.45 7.07
C LEU A 155 -10.52 1.71 7.07
N ALA A 156 -10.49 0.47 6.62
CA ALA A 156 -11.61 -0.48 6.70
C ALA A 156 -11.49 -1.37 7.96
N ILE A 157 -10.96 -0.84 9.07
CA ILE A 157 -10.66 -1.62 10.28
C ILE A 157 -11.93 -2.21 10.90
N GLY A 158 -13.04 -1.46 10.91
CA GLY A 158 -14.34 -1.96 11.39
C GLY A 158 -14.84 -3.13 10.54
N ALA A 159 -14.83 -2.97 9.21
CA ALA A 159 -15.17 -4.06 8.30
C ALA A 159 -14.22 -5.26 8.47
N GLY A 160 -12.93 -5.01 8.76
CA GLY A 160 -11.97 -6.06 9.08
C GLY A 160 -12.33 -6.83 10.35
N LEU A 161 -12.76 -6.15 11.41
CA LEU A 161 -13.24 -6.80 12.64
C LEU A 161 -14.45 -7.69 12.38
N GLU A 162 -15.44 -7.18 11.67
CA GLU A 162 -16.68 -7.92 11.36
C GLU A 162 -16.40 -9.11 10.43
N LEU A 163 -15.71 -8.85 9.32
CA LEU A 163 -15.45 -9.86 8.28
C LEU A 163 -14.50 -10.97 8.74
N LEU A 164 -13.44 -10.61 9.46
CA LEU A 164 -12.35 -11.54 9.79
C LEU A 164 -12.50 -12.16 11.17
N HIS A 165 -13.08 -11.44 12.13
CA HIS A 165 -13.21 -11.89 13.52
C HIS A 165 -14.66 -12.16 13.94
N GLY A 166 -15.65 -11.73 13.17
CA GLY A 166 -17.05 -11.78 13.60
C GLY A 166 -17.33 -10.85 14.79
N ILE A 167 -16.51 -9.82 14.98
CA ILE A 167 -16.61 -8.86 16.08
C ILE A 167 -17.25 -7.59 15.54
N CYS A 168 -18.40 -7.19 16.11
CA CYS A 168 -19.06 -5.96 15.73
C CYS A 168 -18.20 -4.72 15.99
N ASP A 169 -18.26 -3.74 15.11
CA ASP A 169 -17.52 -2.48 15.22
C ASP A 169 -18.20 -1.52 16.23
N THR A 170 -18.15 -1.90 17.49
CA THR A 170 -18.74 -1.21 18.64
C THR A 170 -17.74 -1.12 19.79
N PRO A 171 -17.94 -0.23 20.78
CA PRO A 171 -17.07 -0.18 21.96
C PRO A 171 -16.87 -1.54 22.65
N ALA A 172 -17.94 -2.32 22.83
CA ALA A 172 -17.85 -3.66 23.41
C ALA A 172 -17.05 -4.62 22.50
N GLY A 173 -17.21 -4.52 21.19
CA GLY A 173 -16.42 -5.29 20.22
C GLY A 173 -14.94 -4.91 20.25
N TRP A 174 -14.61 -3.64 20.42
CA TRP A 174 -13.20 -3.20 20.54
C TRP A 174 -12.55 -3.74 21.80
N ASP A 175 -13.29 -3.81 22.92
CA ASP A 175 -12.84 -4.42 24.17
C ASP A 175 -12.62 -5.93 24.00
N ALA A 176 -13.54 -6.61 23.34
CA ALA A 176 -13.40 -8.04 23.01
C ALA A 176 -12.18 -8.30 22.12
N TYR A 177 -11.92 -7.45 21.14
CA TYR A 177 -10.73 -7.55 20.29
C TYR A 177 -9.44 -7.31 21.08
N GLU A 178 -9.41 -6.33 21.97
CA GLU A 178 -8.26 -6.10 22.84
C GLU A 178 -7.97 -7.30 23.74
N LEU A 179 -9.00 -7.91 24.36
CA LEU A 179 -8.85 -9.13 25.15
C LEU A 179 -8.29 -10.28 24.32
N ARG A 180 -8.75 -10.44 23.08
CA ARG A 180 -8.19 -11.40 22.13
C ARG A 180 -6.70 -11.17 21.91
N LEU A 181 -6.28 -9.92 21.61
CA LEU A 181 -4.87 -9.60 21.38
C LEU A 181 -4.01 -9.91 22.61
N ARG A 182 -4.50 -9.62 23.82
CA ARG A 182 -3.83 -9.97 25.07
C ARG A 182 -3.66 -11.49 25.23
N SER A 183 -4.69 -12.25 24.90
CA SER A 183 -4.65 -13.73 24.92
C SER A 183 -3.62 -14.26 23.89
N VAL A 184 -3.58 -13.71 22.69
CA VAL A 184 -2.59 -14.10 21.67
C VAL A 184 -1.16 -13.83 22.16
N LEU A 185 -0.89 -12.68 22.79
CA LEU A 185 0.43 -12.37 23.35
C LEU A 185 0.84 -13.36 24.46
N THR A 186 -0.06 -13.72 25.37
CA THR A 186 0.26 -14.68 26.45
C THR A 186 0.54 -16.08 25.93
N THR A 187 -0.12 -16.48 24.85
CA THR A 187 0.11 -17.78 24.21
C THR A 187 1.44 -17.81 23.44
N ASP A 188 1.83 -16.68 22.84
CA ASP A 188 3.09 -16.54 22.07
C ASP A 188 4.33 -16.28 22.95
N GLN A 189 4.20 -16.08 24.27
CA GLN A 189 5.32 -15.82 25.20
C GLN A 189 6.35 -16.96 25.30
N ARG A 190 6.18 -18.05 24.56
CA ARG A 190 7.23 -19.05 24.32
C ARG A 190 8.11 -18.60 23.15
N SER A 191 8.89 -17.55 23.41
CA SER A 191 10.18 -17.13 22.82
C SER A 191 10.39 -17.39 21.32
N LEU A 192 10.14 -16.37 20.49
CA LEU A 192 10.87 -16.22 19.23
C LEU A 192 11.23 -14.73 19.05
N THR A 193 12.47 -14.42 18.72
CA THR A 193 12.87 -13.08 18.33
C THR A 193 12.12 -12.64 17.07
N GLU A 194 12.03 -11.33 16.81
CA GLU A 194 11.34 -10.78 15.62
C GLU A 194 11.82 -11.45 14.31
N THR A 195 13.11 -11.78 14.24
CA THR A 195 13.73 -12.48 13.11
C THR A 195 13.28 -13.95 13.05
N GLU A 196 13.21 -14.63 14.18
CA GLU A 196 12.77 -16.04 14.26
C GLU A 196 11.26 -16.18 14.05
N LEU A 197 10.46 -15.21 14.51
CA LEU A 197 9.03 -15.13 14.17
C LEU A 197 8.84 -14.92 12.65
N PHE A 198 9.64 -14.07 12.04
CA PHE A 198 9.63 -13.85 10.61
C PHE A 198 10.10 -15.08 9.83
N GLU A 199 11.18 -15.74 10.27
CA GLU A 199 11.72 -16.96 9.65
C GLU A 199 10.82 -18.18 9.89
N SER A 200 10.27 -18.36 11.09
CA SER A 200 9.30 -19.44 11.38
C SER A 200 8.01 -19.26 10.58
N PHE A 201 7.60 -18.01 10.37
CA PHE A 201 6.49 -17.66 9.53
C PHE A 201 6.76 -18.02 8.06
N VAL A 202 7.96 -17.75 7.56
CA VAL A 202 8.41 -18.13 6.21
C VAL A 202 8.54 -19.64 6.09
N ALA A 203 9.01 -20.34 7.13
CA ALA A 203 9.20 -21.79 7.14
C ALA A 203 7.87 -22.56 7.16
N ARG A 204 6.90 -22.16 8.02
CA ARG A 204 5.53 -22.73 8.05
C ARG A 204 4.83 -22.60 6.70
N ARG A 205 5.12 -21.54 5.94
CA ARG A 205 4.60 -21.35 4.59
C ARG A 205 5.14 -22.36 3.59
N ARG A 206 6.37 -22.84 3.75
CA ARG A 206 6.91 -23.90 2.87
C ARG A 206 6.13 -25.21 3.03
N GLY A 207 5.65 -25.51 4.25
CA GLY A 207 4.78 -26.66 4.52
C GLY A 207 3.36 -26.44 3.98
N ALA A 208 2.71 -25.33 4.30
CA ALA A 208 1.33 -25.02 3.90
C ALA A 208 1.14 -24.90 2.37
N LEU A 209 2.17 -24.46 1.62
CA LEU A 209 2.14 -24.45 0.15
C LEU A 209 2.17 -25.85 -0.48
N SER A 210 2.63 -26.86 0.27
CA SER A 210 2.54 -28.27 -0.14
C SER A 210 1.10 -28.79 -0.02
N GLU A 211 0.34 -28.35 0.98
CA GLU A 211 -1.04 -28.79 1.23
C GLU A 211 -2.08 -27.96 0.44
N ALA A 212 -1.81 -26.68 0.16
CA ALA A 212 -2.73 -25.80 -0.56
C ALA A 212 -2.81 -26.01 -2.07
N LYS A 213 -2.12 -26.99 -2.64
CA LYS A 213 -2.19 -27.30 -4.08
C LYS A 213 -3.56 -27.81 -4.56
N GLY A 214 -4.52 -28.02 -3.67
CA GLY A 214 -5.87 -28.49 -3.97
C GLY A 214 -7.00 -27.47 -3.84
N ALA A 215 -6.76 -26.26 -3.33
CA ALA A 215 -7.81 -25.27 -3.16
C ALA A 215 -8.04 -24.47 -4.46
N ASP A 216 -9.29 -24.33 -4.82
CA ASP A 216 -9.86 -23.80 -6.05
C ASP A 216 -9.18 -22.53 -6.60
N LEU A 217 -8.27 -22.72 -7.58
CA LEU A 217 -7.50 -21.66 -8.26
C LEU A 217 -8.26 -21.10 -9.50
N ARG A 218 -9.58 -21.19 -9.57
CA ARG A 218 -10.35 -20.99 -10.80
C ARG A 218 -10.50 -19.53 -11.27
N VAL A 219 -9.91 -18.55 -10.63
CA VAL A 219 -9.92 -17.16 -11.12
C VAL A 219 -8.51 -16.55 -11.05
N ASN A 220 -7.53 -17.23 -11.64
CA ASN A 220 -6.18 -16.69 -11.75
C ASN A 220 -6.02 -15.94 -13.07
N ARG A 221 -6.33 -14.65 -13.05
CA ARG A 221 -5.92 -13.77 -14.15
C ARG A 221 -4.40 -13.57 -14.07
N SER A 222 -3.75 -13.59 -15.22
CA SER A 222 -2.32 -13.29 -15.28
C SER A 222 -2.05 -11.85 -14.79
N ARG A 223 -0.85 -11.61 -14.25
CA ARG A 223 -0.43 -10.24 -13.90
C ARG A 223 -0.57 -9.27 -15.08
N ALA A 224 -0.31 -9.75 -16.30
CA ALA A 224 -0.41 -8.94 -17.50
C ALA A 224 -1.85 -8.49 -17.77
N GLU A 225 -2.83 -9.38 -17.60
CA GLU A 225 -4.26 -9.05 -17.73
C GLU A 225 -4.71 -8.04 -16.68
N LEU A 226 -4.31 -8.22 -15.41
CA LEU A 226 -4.66 -7.28 -14.33
C LEU A 226 -4.06 -5.89 -14.55
N VAL A 227 -2.82 -5.82 -15.02
CA VAL A 227 -2.17 -4.55 -15.38
C VAL A 227 -2.82 -3.92 -16.60
N ALA A 228 -3.23 -4.73 -17.59
CA ALA A 228 -3.93 -4.24 -18.78
C ALA A 228 -5.29 -3.62 -18.43
N ASP A 229 -6.07 -4.24 -17.53
CA ASP A 229 -7.34 -3.69 -17.05
C ASP A 229 -7.14 -2.34 -16.32
N GLU A 230 -6.13 -2.24 -15.47
CA GLU A 230 -5.83 -0.97 -14.80
C GLU A 230 -5.37 0.09 -15.81
N MET A 231 -4.59 -0.28 -16.83
CA MET A 231 -4.20 0.64 -17.89
C MET A 231 -5.40 1.11 -18.72
N ALA A 232 -6.35 0.23 -19.02
CA ALA A 232 -7.59 0.61 -19.70
C ALA A 232 -8.39 1.63 -18.88
N ARG A 233 -8.49 1.42 -17.57
CA ARG A 233 -9.10 2.38 -16.66
C ARG A 233 -8.36 3.73 -16.62
N TRP A 234 -7.03 3.72 -16.65
CA TRP A 234 -6.26 4.98 -16.73
C TRP A 234 -6.54 5.73 -18.03
N GLU A 235 -6.77 5.00 -19.13
CA GLU A 235 -7.12 5.56 -20.43
C GLU A 235 -8.48 6.25 -20.41
N GLU A 236 -9.49 5.65 -19.74
CA GLU A 236 -10.79 6.25 -19.50
C GLU A 236 -10.66 7.54 -18.69
N ILE A 237 -9.92 7.50 -17.57
CA ILE A 237 -9.68 8.67 -16.71
C ILE A 237 -8.94 9.78 -17.48
N LEU A 238 -7.95 9.43 -18.29
CA LEU A 238 -7.25 10.41 -19.14
C LEU A 238 -8.22 11.07 -20.12
N THR A 239 -9.09 10.29 -20.75
CA THR A 239 -10.09 10.81 -21.70
C THR A 239 -11.07 11.76 -21.01
N GLU A 240 -11.55 11.41 -19.81
CA GLU A 240 -12.42 12.29 -19.01
C GLU A 240 -11.70 13.59 -18.60
N VAL A 241 -10.43 13.50 -18.18
CA VAL A 241 -9.64 14.69 -17.82
C VAL A 241 -9.42 15.59 -19.04
N LEU A 242 -9.08 15.03 -20.19
CA LEU A 242 -8.93 15.81 -21.43
C LEU A 242 -10.22 16.51 -21.83
N LYS A 243 -11.35 15.80 -21.76
CA LYS A 243 -12.68 16.37 -22.01
C LYS A 243 -13.01 17.52 -21.05
N ALA A 244 -12.73 17.34 -19.76
CA ALA A 244 -12.96 18.38 -18.76
C ALA A 244 -12.09 19.63 -18.95
N GLU A 245 -10.87 19.45 -19.52
CA GLU A 245 -9.98 20.56 -19.84
C GLU A 245 -10.24 21.19 -21.21
N GLY A 246 -11.20 20.67 -21.99
CA GLY A 246 -11.47 21.15 -23.35
C GLY A 246 -10.33 20.92 -24.32
N VAL A 247 -9.49 19.91 -24.10
CA VAL A 247 -8.27 19.64 -24.89
C VAL A 247 -8.34 18.27 -25.53
N THR A 248 -7.98 18.17 -26.81
CA THR A 248 -7.85 16.88 -27.50
C THR A 248 -6.43 16.34 -27.42
N ARG A 249 -6.26 15.04 -27.64
CA ARG A 249 -4.92 14.41 -27.68
C ARG A 249 -4.06 14.98 -28.79
N GLU A 250 -4.66 15.20 -29.94
CA GLU A 250 -4.01 15.75 -31.14
C GLU A 250 -3.45 17.15 -30.86
N ALA A 251 -4.22 17.97 -30.14
CA ALA A 251 -3.79 19.31 -29.75
C ALA A 251 -2.59 19.32 -28.78
N LEU A 252 -2.36 18.20 -28.05
CA LEU A 252 -1.19 18.06 -27.17
C LEU A 252 0.07 17.57 -27.92
N VAL A 253 -0.08 16.88 -29.05
CA VAL A 253 1.05 16.23 -29.74
C VAL A 253 2.15 17.22 -30.13
N GLY A 254 1.78 18.40 -30.66
CA GLY A 254 2.74 19.43 -31.11
C GLY A 254 3.30 20.31 -30.00
N ARG A 255 2.81 20.20 -28.75
CA ARG A 255 3.26 21.03 -27.64
C ARG A 255 4.56 20.49 -27.03
N PRO A 256 5.42 21.33 -26.45
CA PRO A 256 6.64 20.88 -25.77
C PRO A 256 6.33 19.98 -24.56
N PRO A 257 7.26 19.11 -24.14
CA PRO A 257 7.09 18.25 -22.96
C PRO A 257 6.76 19.01 -21.67
N SER A 258 7.26 20.25 -21.53
CA SER A 258 7.05 21.13 -20.38
C SER A 258 5.80 21.99 -20.46
N ASP A 259 4.98 21.82 -21.50
CA ASP A 259 3.73 22.58 -21.65
C ASP A 259 2.83 22.48 -20.41
N ALA A 260 2.34 23.63 -19.93
CA ALA A 260 1.58 23.72 -18.70
C ALA A 260 0.28 22.87 -18.73
N VAL A 261 -0.36 22.78 -19.90
CA VAL A 261 -1.57 21.97 -20.08
C VAL A 261 -1.24 20.48 -19.95
N LYS A 262 -0.15 20.01 -20.60
CA LYS A 262 0.31 18.61 -20.45
C LYS A 262 0.61 18.27 -19.00
N VAL A 263 1.35 19.13 -18.31
CA VAL A 263 1.70 18.94 -16.90
C VAL A 263 0.45 18.92 -16.04
N GLY A 264 -0.48 19.80 -16.29
CA GLY A 264 -1.74 19.88 -15.58
C GLY A 264 -2.61 18.64 -15.77
N VAL A 265 -2.77 18.17 -17.01
CA VAL A 265 -3.47 16.92 -17.32
C VAL A 265 -2.82 15.74 -16.58
N ALA A 266 -1.48 15.63 -16.65
CA ALA A 266 -0.75 14.57 -15.94
C ALA A 266 -0.98 14.59 -14.43
N ILE A 267 -1.01 15.78 -13.81
CA ILE A 267 -1.30 15.94 -12.38
C ILE A 267 -2.73 15.49 -12.07
N LYS A 268 -3.74 15.93 -12.84
CA LYS A 268 -5.14 15.58 -12.64
C LYS A 268 -5.39 14.08 -12.81
N VAL A 269 -4.78 13.44 -13.79
CA VAL A 269 -4.83 11.98 -13.95
C VAL A 269 -4.24 11.27 -12.72
N ARG A 270 -3.06 11.69 -12.25
CA ARG A 270 -2.43 11.10 -11.05
C ARG A 270 -3.16 11.38 -9.73
N GLN A 271 -4.06 12.35 -9.70
CA GLN A 271 -4.95 12.56 -8.56
C GLN A 271 -6.11 11.55 -8.53
N ARG A 272 -6.48 10.98 -9.69
CA ARG A 272 -7.65 10.11 -9.85
C ARG A 272 -7.28 8.62 -10.00
N CYS A 273 -6.05 8.31 -10.41
CA CYS A 273 -5.60 6.93 -10.56
C CYS A 273 -4.08 6.78 -10.33
N PRO A 274 -3.62 5.54 -10.03
CA PRO A 274 -2.22 5.22 -9.76
C PRO A 274 -1.39 5.08 -11.06
N ALA A 275 -1.61 5.95 -12.06
CA ALA A 275 -0.92 5.85 -13.33
C ALA A 275 0.60 5.98 -13.20
N TYR A 276 1.34 5.09 -13.86
CA TYR A 276 2.79 5.13 -13.89
C TYR A 276 3.31 6.36 -14.63
N SER A 277 4.43 6.91 -14.18
CA SER A 277 5.06 8.03 -14.87
C SER A 277 5.45 7.68 -16.31
N SER A 278 5.91 6.44 -16.56
CA SER A 278 6.22 5.95 -17.91
C SER A 278 4.99 5.94 -18.83
N TRP A 279 3.85 5.47 -18.33
CA TRP A 279 2.60 5.46 -19.08
C TRP A 279 2.13 6.88 -19.42
N LEU A 280 2.18 7.81 -18.45
CA LEU A 280 1.81 9.21 -18.68
C LEU A 280 2.72 9.90 -19.70
N THR A 281 4.04 9.66 -19.60
CA THR A 281 5.00 10.28 -20.55
C THR A 281 4.81 9.80 -21.97
N GLU A 282 4.47 8.54 -22.16
CA GLU A 282 4.14 7.97 -23.47
C GLU A 282 2.86 8.60 -24.03
N ARG A 283 1.77 8.64 -23.24
CA ARG A 283 0.47 9.15 -23.69
C ARG A 283 0.46 10.66 -23.94
N LEU A 284 1.16 11.43 -23.12
CA LEU A 284 1.20 12.91 -23.21
C LEU A 284 2.46 13.44 -23.90
N ARG A 285 3.37 12.57 -24.35
CA ARG A 285 4.65 12.94 -24.96
C ARG A 285 5.43 13.93 -24.10
N MET A 286 5.68 13.57 -22.84
CA MET A 286 6.34 14.45 -21.85
C MET A 286 7.84 14.15 -21.67
N GLY A 287 8.49 13.45 -22.58
CA GLY A 287 9.90 13.06 -22.49
C GLY A 287 10.12 11.89 -21.54
N SER A 288 11.16 11.94 -20.71
CA SER A 288 11.44 10.85 -19.78
C SER A 288 10.52 10.87 -18.54
N PRO A 289 10.28 9.69 -17.90
CA PRO A 289 9.51 9.62 -16.67
C PRO A 289 10.08 10.47 -15.53
N ASP A 290 11.41 10.61 -15.45
CA ASP A 290 12.08 11.45 -14.45
C ASP A 290 11.83 12.93 -14.69
N TYR A 291 11.94 13.35 -15.94
CA TYR A 291 11.65 14.72 -16.34
C TYR A 291 10.20 15.11 -16.07
N ALA A 292 9.25 14.24 -16.44
CA ALA A 292 7.84 14.49 -16.14
C ALA A 292 7.56 14.59 -14.64
N ARG A 293 8.22 13.76 -13.81
CA ARG A 293 8.10 13.87 -12.33
C ARG A 293 8.60 15.22 -11.82
N GLN A 294 9.74 15.68 -12.33
CA GLN A 294 10.28 17.00 -11.97
C GLN A 294 9.35 18.14 -12.37
N LEU A 295 8.79 18.08 -13.59
CA LEU A 295 7.83 19.08 -14.08
C LEU A 295 6.58 19.13 -13.19
N MET A 296 5.98 17.99 -12.88
CA MET A 296 4.80 17.92 -12.01
C MET A 296 5.09 18.43 -10.61
N ALA A 297 6.29 18.16 -10.05
CA ALA A 297 6.68 18.65 -8.74
C ALA A 297 6.85 20.17 -8.72
N ARG A 298 7.53 20.74 -9.71
CA ARG A 298 7.70 22.20 -9.86
C ARG A 298 6.37 22.91 -10.03
N PHE A 299 5.47 22.35 -10.83
CA PHE A 299 4.15 22.94 -11.10
C PHE A 299 3.30 23.04 -9.84
N LYS A 300 3.32 22.01 -8.99
CA LYS A 300 2.63 22.03 -7.69
C LYS A 300 3.18 23.10 -6.73
N GLY A 301 4.49 23.37 -6.77
CA GLY A 301 5.15 24.37 -5.95
C GLY A 301 4.91 25.82 -6.41
N SER A 302 4.52 26.04 -7.66
CA SER A 302 4.35 27.38 -8.23
C SER A 302 2.98 28.01 -8.00
N GLY A 303 2.03 27.33 -7.36
CA GLY A 303 0.67 27.83 -7.12
C GLY A 303 -0.14 28.17 -8.39
N ARG A 304 0.35 27.81 -9.57
CA ARG A 304 -0.33 28.09 -10.85
C ARG A 304 -1.57 27.23 -10.98
N SER A 305 -2.73 27.87 -10.93
CA SER A 305 -4.01 27.28 -11.33
C SER A 305 -4.01 27.01 -12.81
N ILE A 306 -4.52 25.84 -13.22
CA ILE A 306 -4.85 25.52 -14.61
C ILE A 306 -6.26 26.12 -14.83
N GLY A 307 -6.32 27.39 -15.05
CA GLY A 307 -7.58 28.07 -15.28
C GLY A 307 -7.31 29.40 -15.96
N GLY A 308 -7.57 29.45 -17.27
CA GLY A 308 -7.57 30.69 -18.00
C GLY A 308 -6.91 30.61 -19.37
N VAL A 309 -7.58 30.07 -20.35
CA VAL A 309 -7.74 30.66 -21.70
C VAL A 309 -9.19 30.46 -22.09
#